data_318ad310cb6dde2560366371db991dcc
#
_entry.id   318ad310cb6dde2560366371db991dcc
#
_cell.length_a   1.000
_cell.length_b   1.000
_cell.length_c   1.000
_cell.angle_alpha   90.00
_cell.angle_beta   90.00
_cell.angle_gamma   90.00
#
_symmetry.space_group_name_H-M   'P 1'
#
loop_
_entity.id
_entity.type
_entity.pdbx_description
1 polymer ?
#
loop_
_entity_poly.entity_id
_entity_poly.type
_entity_poly.pdbx_seq_one_letter_code
_entity_poly.pdbx_strand_id
1 'polypeptide(L)'
;LWTINTKKNDTIWDLDIHTFHGRDHLVEEMPDEGFAALRFRIGPKSFFQTNPEQMRAMYAVTRELAGLTGGEKVYDLYCGAGTISLFLARHCREVIGAEIVPEAVADARVNAELNGITNVHFESGDLRHLLDGGFVERHGAPDVLVTDPPRAGMHEDVVARIHQLAPPRIVYVSCNPATQARDLGMLKDRYRIAHVQPVDMFRLTYHVEYV
;
A
#
# COMPACT_ATOMS: atom_id res chain seq x y z
N LEU A 1 11.69 20.04 10.16
CA LEU A 1 10.81 19.38 11.12
C LEU A 1 11.63 18.91 12.32
N TRP A 2 11.01 18.81 13.48
CA TRP A 2 11.59 18.22 14.68
C TRP A 2 10.52 17.55 15.54
N THR A 3 10.93 16.55 16.31
CA THR A 3 10.12 15.90 17.34
C THR A 3 11.00 15.47 18.51
N ILE A 4 10.41 15.22 19.66
CA ILE A 4 11.08 14.66 20.82
C ILE A 4 10.63 13.22 21.00
N ASN A 5 11.52 12.26 20.76
CA ASN A 5 11.25 10.85 21.02
C ASN A 5 11.91 10.43 22.33
N THR A 6 11.09 10.22 23.36
CA THR A 6 11.52 9.74 24.69
C THR A 6 11.44 8.21 24.81
N LYS A 7 11.00 7.52 23.77
CA LYS A 7 10.86 6.06 23.72
C LYS A 7 12.21 5.38 23.44
N LYS A 8 12.26 4.08 23.68
CA LYS A 8 13.43 3.24 23.39
C LYS A 8 13.42 2.63 21.99
N ASN A 9 12.59 3.17 21.06
CA ASN A 9 12.48 2.70 19.68
C ASN A 9 12.38 3.90 18.72
N ASP A 10 12.45 3.62 17.41
CA ASP A 10 12.48 4.63 16.35
C ASP A 10 11.08 4.99 15.82
N THR A 11 10.00 4.50 16.44
CA THR A 11 8.64 4.80 15.98
C THR A 11 8.27 6.25 16.27
N ILE A 12 7.62 6.90 15.30
CA ILE A 12 7.23 8.33 15.37
C ILE A 12 5.72 8.56 15.22
N TRP A 13 4.93 7.51 15.02
CA TRP A 13 3.49 7.61 14.73
C TRP A 13 2.67 8.38 15.76
N ASP A 14 3.02 8.19 17.02
CA ASP A 14 2.37 8.77 18.20
C ASP A 14 3.07 10.03 18.71
N LEU A 15 4.05 10.55 17.97
CA LEU A 15 4.78 11.75 18.34
C LEU A 15 4.20 12.99 17.66
N ASP A 16 4.22 14.11 18.36
CA ASP A 16 3.96 15.41 17.76
C ASP A 16 5.16 15.85 16.94
N ILE A 17 4.91 16.23 15.69
CA ILE A 17 5.94 16.72 14.77
C ILE A 17 5.72 18.20 14.53
N HIS A 18 6.74 18.99 14.79
CA HIS A 18 6.69 20.44 14.72
C HIS A 18 7.48 20.96 13.52
N THR A 19 6.88 21.86 12.75
CA THR A 19 7.58 22.56 11.67
C THR A 19 8.41 23.69 12.26
N PHE A 20 9.73 23.61 12.09
CA PHE A 20 10.65 24.66 12.50
C PHE A 20 10.73 25.78 11.44
N HIS A 21 10.86 25.38 10.18
CA HIS A 21 11.00 26.30 9.04
C HIS A 21 10.59 25.59 7.73
N GLY A 22 9.99 26.34 6.81
CA GLY A 22 9.66 25.86 5.48
C GLY A 22 8.41 24.97 5.45
N ARG A 23 8.41 23.98 4.57
CA ARG A 23 7.28 23.08 4.35
C ARG A 23 7.28 21.95 5.39
N ASP A 24 6.11 21.44 5.71
CA ASP A 24 5.89 20.29 6.59
C ASP A 24 5.93 18.94 5.85
N HIS A 25 6.13 18.96 4.53
CA HIS A 25 6.09 17.78 3.66
C HIS A 25 7.14 17.85 2.54
N LEU A 26 7.43 16.71 1.95
CA LEU A 26 8.13 16.59 0.67
C LEU A 26 7.11 16.45 -0.47
N VAL A 27 7.55 16.75 -1.69
CA VAL A 27 6.80 16.45 -2.91
C VAL A 27 7.73 15.65 -3.82
N GLU A 28 7.27 14.47 -4.23
CA GLU A 28 7.96 13.59 -5.16
C GLU A 28 7.11 13.36 -6.40
N GLU A 29 7.77 13.10 -7.52
CA GLU A 29 7.12 12.80 -8.79
C GLU A 29 7.52 11.40 -9.26
N MET A 30 6.53 10.60 -9.67
CA MET A 30 6.74 9.30 -10.26
C MET A 30 6.23 9.31 -11.70
N PRO A 31 7.12 9.19 -12.70
CA PRO A 31 6.71 9.02 -14.08
C PRO A 31 5.83 7.78 -14.26
N ASP A 32 4.74 7.92 -15.02
CA ASP A 32 3.84 6.84 -15.34
C ASP A 32 3.63 6.76 -16.86
N GLU A 33 3.91 5.60 -17.43
CA GLU A 33 3.94 5.41 -18.88
C GLU A 33 2.54 5.57 -19.48
N GLY A 34 2.41 6.47 -20.44
CA GLY A 34 1.14 6.79 -21.09
C GLY A 34 0.26 7.79 -20.32
N PHE A 35 0.69 8.28 -19.15
CA PHE A 35 -0.02 9.24 -18.33
C PHE A 35 0.89 10.39 -17.87
N ALA A 36 0.28 11.44 -17.34
CA ALA A 36 1.04 12.45 -16.62
C ALA A 36 1.71 11.83 -15.38
N ALA A 37 2.90 12.30 -15.00
CA ALA A 37 3.58 11.85 -13.80
C ALA A 37 2.67 12.00 -12.57
N LEU A 38 2.69 10.99 -11.70
CA LEU A 38 2.02 11.06 -10.41
C LEU A 38 2.84 11.93 -9.46
N ARG A 39 2.17 12.80 -8.75
CA ARG A 39 2.79 13.68 -7.74
C ARG A 39 2.31 13.26 -6.36
N PHE A 40 3.24 13.15 -5.43
CA PHE A 40 2.97 12.72 -4.07
C PHE A 40 3.42 13.76 -3.07
N ARG A 41 2.49 14.24 -2.24
CA ARG A 41 2.79 14.89 -0.99
C ARG A 41 3.08 13.81 0.05
N ILE A 42 4.22 13.93 0.72
CA ILE A 42 4.70 12.94 1.70
C ILE A 42 4.87 13.67 3.02
N GLY A 43 3.96 13.44 3.93
CA GLY A 43 4.04 13.94 5.29
C GLY A 43 5.10 13.18 6.12
N PRO A 44 5.48 13.71 7.27
CA PRO A 44 6.55 13.14 8.10
C PRO A 44 6.22 11.79 8.74
N LYS A 45 4.94 11.42 8.77
CA LYS A 45 4.47 10.11 9.26
C LYS A 45 4.11 9.15 8.13
N SER A 46 4.22 9.58 6.87
CA SER A 46 3.93 8.76 5.71
C SER A 46 5.18 8.08 5.21
N PHE A 47 5.10 6.78 4.97
CA PHE A 47 6.18 6.04 4.30
C PHE A 47 6.18 6.36 2.81
N PHE A 48 7.37 6.47 2.24
CA PHE A 48 7.58 6.57 0.80
C PHE A 48 8.88 5.85 0.42
N GLN A 49 8.87 5.10 -0.66
CA GLN A 49 10.04 4.37 -1.15
C GLN A 49 11.15 5.35 -1.57
N THR A 50 12.34 5.17 -1.03
CA THR A 50 13.47 6.10 -1.23
C THR A 50 14.21 5.92 -2.56
N ASN A 51 13.86 4.88 -3.34
CA ASN A 51 14.34 4.67 -4.71
C ASN A 51 13.17 4.78 -5.70
N PRO A 52 12.88 5.96 -6.27
CA PRO A 52 11.70 6.17 -7.12
C PRO A 52 11.71 5.35 -8.41
N GLU A 53 12.90 5.07 -8.98
CA GLU A 53 13.03 4.28 -10.21
C GLU A 53 12.61 2.82 -9.96
N GLN A 54 13.15 2.20 -8.89
CA GLN A 54 12.83 0.83 -8.53
C GLN A 54 11.41 0.71 -7.96
N MET A 55 10.93 1.73 -7.25
CA MET A 55 9.53 1.82 -6.83
C MET A 55 8.59 1.74 -8.04
N ARG A 56 8.85 2.50 -9.10
CA ARG A 56 8.07 2.44 -10.34
C ARG A 56 8.11 1.04 -10.97
N ALA A 57 9.29 0.40 -11.01
CA ALA A 57 9.44 -0.96 -11.53
C ALA A 57 8.61 -1.97 -10.71
N MET A 58 8.66 -1.88 -9.37
CA MET A 58 7.87 -2.71 -8.47
C MET A 58 6.37 -2.51 -8.69
N TYR A 59 5.91 -1.27 -8.83
CA TYR A 59 4.49 -0.98 -9.07
C TYR A 59 4.04 -1.43 -10.46
N ALA A 60 4.91 -1.38 -11.47
CA ALA A 60 4.62 -1.93 -12.79
C ALA A 60 4.42 -3.46 -12.73
N VAL A 61 5.28 -4.17 -12.00
CA VAL A 61 5.12 -5.61 -11.72
C VAL A 61 3.81 -5.87 -10.96
N THR A 62 3.53 -5.09 -9.91
CA THR A 62 2.28 -5.21 -9.14
C THR A 62 1.05 -5.05 -10.04
N ARG A 63 1.04 -4.05 -10.92
CA ARG A 63 -0.04 -3.83 -11.91
C ARG A 63 -0.18 -5.00 -12.88
N GLU A 64 0.95 -5.47 -13.43
CA GLU A 64 0.95 -6.61 -14.36
C GLU A 64 0.37 -7.85 -13.70
N LEU A 65 0.83 -8.20 -12.50
CA LEU A 65 0.35 -9.36 -11.76
C LEU A 65 -1.09 -9.20 -11.26
N ALA A 66 -1.53 -7.96 -11.02
CA ALA A 66 -2.94 -7.65 -10.73
C ALA A 66 -3.85 -7.95 -11.94
N GLY A 67 -3.32 -7.89 -13.17
CA GLY A 67 -4.04 -8.24 -14.39
C GLY A 67 -5.24 -7.33 -14.65
N LEU A 68 -5.07 -6.03 -14.42
CA LEU A 68 -6.13 -5.03 -14.52
C LEU A 68 -6.47 -4.76 -15.99
N THR A 69 -7.79 -4.70 -16.28
CA THR A 69 -8.36 -4.46 -17.62
C THR A 69 -9.26 -3.23 -17.67
N GLY A 70 -9.41 -2.52 -16.54
CA GLY A 70 -10.25 -1.33 -16.40
C GLY A 70 -11.57 -1.55 -15.69
N GLY A 71 -11.99 -2.81 -15.50
CA GLY A 71 -13.28 -3.16 -14.89
C GLY A 71 -13.21 -3.57 -13.42
N GLU A 72 -12.04 -3.79 -12.90
CA GLU A 72 -11.82 -4.39 -11.59
C GLU A 72 -12.01 -3.38 -10.46
N LYS A 73 -12.49 -3.88 -9.32
CA LYS A 73 -12.39 -3.25 -8.02
C LYS A 73 -11.17 -3.80 -7.30
N VAL A 74 -10.29 -2.92 -6.87
CA VAL A 74 -9.05 -3.26 -6.17
C VAL A 74 -9.17 -2.85 -4.71
N TYR A 75 -8.82 -3.73 -3.79
CA TYR A 75 -8.51 -3.36 -2.42
C TYR A 75 -7.00 -3.23 -2.25
N ASP A 76 -6.54 -2.13 -1.68
CA ASP A 76 -5.13 -1.87 -1.38
C ASP A 76 -4.97 -1.76 0.14
N LEU A 77 -4.44 -2.83 0.75
CA LEU A 77 -4.25 -2.92 2.20
C LEU A 77 -2.86 -2.43 2.59
N TYR A 78 -2.77 -1.69 3.69
CA TYR A 78 -1.58 -0.96 4.11
C TYR A 78 -1.19 0.11 3.08
N CYS A 79 -2.17 0.85 2.57
CA CYS A 79 -2.00 1.73 1.42
C CYS A 79 -1.12 2.97 1.69
N GLY A 80 -0.78 3.26 2.94
CA GLY A 80 0.05 4.41 3.31
C GLY A 80 -0.48 5.73 2.74
N ALA A 81 0.39 6.50 2.09
CA ALA A 81 0.04 7.74 1.38
C ALA A 81 -0.64 7.51 0.01
N GLY A 82 -1.10 6.29 -0.27
CA GLY A 82 -1.87 5.94 -1.46
C GLY A 82 -1.03 5.73 -2.72
N THR A 83 0.25 5.44 -2.61
CA THR A 83 1.16 5.39 -3.77
C THR A 83 0.81 4.26 -4.73
N ILE A 84 0.60 3.03 -4.24
CA ILE A 84 0.14 1.89 -5.05
C ILE A 84 -1.30 2.13 -5.51
N SER A 85 -2.19 2.57 -4.61
CA SER A 85 -3.59 2.86 -4.93
C SER A 85 -3.72 3.79 -6.14
N LEU A 86 -3.01 4.93 -6.14
CA LEU A 86 -3.11 5.93 -7.21
C LEU A 86 -2.48 5.46 -8.52
N PHE A 87 -1.41 4.66 -8.45
CA PHE A 87 -0.80 4.05 -9.62
C PHE A 87 -1.76 3.05 -10.28
N LEU A 88 -2.45 2.23 -9.50
CA LEU A 88 -3.40 1.24 -10.01
C LEU A 88 -4.73 1.85 -10.46
N ALA A 89 -5.17 2.95 -9.84
CA ALA A 89 -6.46 3.58 -10.12
C ALA A 89 -6.67 3.96 -11.58
N ARG A 90 -5.60 4.25 -12.31
CA ARG A 90 -5.63 4.57 -13.75
C ARG A 90 -5.95 3.37 -14.64
N HIS A 91 -5.93 2.16 -14.09
CA HIS A 91 -6.04 0.90 -14.81
C HIS A 91 -7.18 0.01 -14.33
N CYS A 92 -8.01 0.49 -13.40
CA CYS A 92 -9.13 -0.24 -12.84
C CYS A 92 -10.36 0.66 -12.67
N ARG A 93 -11.50 0.06 -12.35
CA ARG A 93 -12.73 0.80 -12.11
C ARG A 93 -12.66 1.63 -10.83
N GLU A 94 -12.11 1.06 -9.77
CA GLU A 94 -12.11 1.65 -8.44
C GLU A 94 -11.04 1.04 -7.55
N VAL A 95 -10.44 1.84 -6.68
CA VAL A 95 -9.54 1.37 -5.61
C VAL A 95 -10.08 1.77 -4.25
N ILE A 96 -10.10 0.82 -3.32
CA ILE A 96 -10.38 1.07 -1.90
C ILE A 96 -9.09 0.85 -1.12
N GLY A 97 -8.48 1.93 -0.65
CA GLY A 97 -7.28 1.90 0.19
C GLY A 97 -7.64 1.84 1.66
N ALA A 98 -6.95 1.00 2.42
CA ALA A 98 -7.14 0.86 3.87
C ALA A 98 -5.79 0.96 4.60
N GLU A 99 -5.72 1.84 5.60
CA GLU A 99 -4.49 2.17 6.34
C GLU A 99 -4.82 2.50 7.80
N ILE A 100 -3.95 2.10 8.71
CA ILE A 100 -4.14 2.34 10.15
C ILE A 100 -3.74 3.76 10.58
N VAL A 101 -2.80 4.40 9.86
CA VAL A 101 -2.25 5.72 10.21
C VAL A 101 -3.13 6.82 9.61
N PRO A 102 -3.90 7.57 10.41
CA PRO A 102 -4.84 8.58 9.90
C PRO A 102 -4.17 9.69 9.09
N GLU A 103 -2.95 10.08 9.45
CA GLU A 103 -2.17 11.10 8.76
C GLU A 103 -1.75 10.62 7.36
N ALA A 104 -1.39 9.34 7.20
CA ALA A 104 -1.08 8.76 5.91
C ALA A 104 -2.34 8.71 5.01
N VAL A 105 -3.49 8.37 5.58
CA VAL A 105 -4.79 8.43 4.87
C VAL A 105 -5.12 9.85 4.44
N ALA A 106 -4.83 10.86 5.28
CA ALA A 106 -5.01 12.25 4.90
C ALA A 106 -4.10 12.65 3.74
N ASP A 107 -2.83 12.24 3.76
CA ASP A 107 -1.90 12.44 2.64
C ASP A 107 -2.39 11.70 1.37
N ALA A 108 -2.91 10.47 1.49
CA ALA A 108 -3.46 9.71 0.36
C ALA A 108 -4.61 10.45 -0.34
N ARG A 109 -5.53 11.05 0.43
CA ARG A 109 -6.63 11.87 -0.11
C ARG A 109 -6.12 13.12 -0.83
N VAL A 110 -5.16 13.84 -0.22
CA VAL A 110 -4.51 15.00 -0.85
C VAL A 110 -3.79 14.57 -2.13
N ASN A 111 -3.15 13.41 -2.14
CA ASN A 111 -2.47 12.87 -3.31
C ASN A 111 -3.45 12.50 -4.43
N ALA A 112 -4.63 11.96 -4.11
CA ALA A 112 -5.68 11.73 -5.09
C ALA A 112 -6.15 13.03 -5.74
N GLU A 113 -6.44 14.06 -4.94
CA GLU A 113 -6.83 15.40 -5.41
C GLU A 113 -5.74 16.03 -6.28
N LEU A 114 -4.48 15.99 -5.83
CA LEU A 114 -3.33 16.55 -6.53
C LEU A 114 -3.15 15.97 -7.95
N ASN A 115 -3.54 14.70 -8.12
CA ASN A 115 -3.45 13.98 -9.39
C ASN A 115 -4.77 13.92 -10.18
N GLY A 116 -5.86 14.52 -9.68
CA GLY A 116 -7.18 14.49 -10.31
C GLY A 116 -7.77 13.07 -10.40
N ILE A 117 -7.36 12.15 -9.50
CA ILE A 117 -7.83 10.78 -9.47
C ILE A 117 -9.05 10.71 -8.54
N THR A 118 -10.20 10.34 -9.08
CA THR A 118 -11.49 10.39 -8.39
C THR A 118 -12.10 9.00 -8.11
N ASN A 119 -11.53 7.95 -8.66
CA ASN A 119 -11.97 6.57 -8.49
C ASN A 119 -11.18 5.84 -7.38
N VAL A 120 -10.79 6.57 -6.34
CA VAL A 120 -10.13 6.02 -5.15
C VAL A 120 -10.88 6.45 -3.89
N HIS A 121 -10.99 5.54 -2.94
CA HIS A 121 -11.54 5.80 -1.61
C HIS A 121 -10.58 5.31 -0.56
N PHE A 122 -10.36 6.10 0.49
CA PHE A 122 -9.43 5.74 1.57
C PHE A 122 -10.14 5.68 2.90
N GLU A 123 -10.01 4.56 3.61
CA GLU A 123 -10.49 4.38 4.98
C GLU A 123 -9.33 4.24 5.96
N SER A 124 -9.47 4.90 7.12
CA SER A 124 -8.52 4.78 8.23
C SER A 124 -9.07 3.80 9.25
N GLY A 125 -8.26 2.83 9.66
CA GLY A 125 -8.61 1.90 10.72
C GLY A 125 -7.66 0.71 10.81
N ASP A 126 -7.75 0.03 11.93
CA ASP A 126 -7.04 -1.24 12.12
C ASP A 126 -7.65 -2.32 11.23
N LEU A 127 -6.87 -2.86 10.31
CA LEU A 127 -7.31 -3.84 9.32
C LEU A 127 -7.93 -5.10 9.97
N ARG A 128 -7.53 -5.46 11.19
CA ARG A 128 -8.14 -6.57 11.95
C ARG A 128 -9.62 -6.39 12.20
N HIS A 129 -10.04 -5.12 12.30
CA HIS A 129 -11.43 -4.72 12.59
C HIS A 129 -12.11 -4.10 11.38
N LEU A 130 -11.35 -3.39 10.54
CA LEU A 130 -11.87 -2.66 9.39
C LEU A 130 -12.42 -3.62 8.31
N LEU A 131 -11.70 -4.72 8.05
CA LEU A 131 -12.09 -5.70 7.03
C LEU A 131 -13.22 -6.64 7.52
N ASP A 132 -14.27 -6.07 8.02
CA ASP A 132 -15.48 -6.80 8.45
C ASP A 132 -16.55 -6.85 7.35
N GLY A 133 -17.69 -7.47 7.68
CA GLY A 133 -18.83 -7.53 6.75
C GLY A 133 -19.35 -6.15 6.35
N GLY A 134 -19.31 -5.17 7.25
CA GLY A 134 -19.74 -3.80 7.00
C GLY A 134 -18.83 -3.08 5.99
N PHE A 135 -17.53 -3.38 5.97
CA PHE A 135 -16.62 -2.86 4.96
C PHE A 135 -17.01 -3.35 3.56
N VAL A 136 -17.27 -4.65 3.44
CA VAL A 136 -17.70 -5.25 2.17
C VAL A 136 -19.09 -4.75 1.75
N GLU A 137 -20.01 -4.53 2.68
CA GLU A 137 -21.33 -3.96 2.40
C GLU A 137 -21.24 -2.54 1.84
N ARG A 138 -20.30 -1.72 2.36
CA ARG A 138 -20.10 -0.33 1.88
C ARG A 138 -19.40 -0.28 0.52
N HIS A 139 -18.41 -1.12 0.31
CA HIS A 139 -17.50 -1.01 -0.84
C HIS A 139 -17.72 -2.09 -1.91
N GLY A 140 -18.44 -3.17 -1.60
CA GLY A 140 -18.56 -4.36 -2.45
C GLY A 140 -17.29 -5.21 -2.42
N ALA A 141 -17.39 -6.48 -2.80
CA ALA A 141 -16.25 -7.39 -2.84
C ALA A 141 -15.19 -6.96 -3.88
N PRO A 142 -13.89 -7.12 -3.59
CA PRO A 142 -12.83 -6.82 -4.54
C PRO A 142 -12.66 -7.95 -5.58
N ASP A 143 -12.28 -7.56 -6.80
CA ASP A 143 -11.81 -8.48 -7.83
C ASP A 143 -10.32 -8.81 -7.63
N VAL A 144 -9.57 -7.85 -7.12
CA VAL A 144 -8.15 -7.98 -6.80
C VAL A 144 -7.87 -7.37 -5.42
N LEU A 145 -7.05 -8.05 -4.62
CA LEU A 145 -6.53 -7.50 -3.38
C LEU A 145 -5.02 -7.35 -3.51
N VAL A 146 -4.53 -6.14 -3.29
CA VAL A 146 -3.11 -5.82 -3.18
C VAL A 146 -2.80 -5.59 -1.70
N THR A 147 -1.65 -6.04 -1.24
CA THR A 147 -1.20 -5.82 0.13
C THR A 147 0.30 -5.59 0.17
N ASP A 148 0.73 -4.57 0.90
CA ASP A 148 2.14 -4.22 1.14
C ASP A 148 2.36 -4.00 2.65
N PRO A 149 2.33 -5.07 3.44
CA PRO A 149 2.41 -4.96 4.89
C PRO A 149 3.82 -4.61 5.38
N PRO A 150 3.96 -4.15 6.62
CA PRO A 150 5.25 -3.90 7.24
C PRO A 150 6.10 -5.19 7.30
N ARG A 151 7.40 -5.04 7.59
CA ARG A 151 8.40 -6.13 7.62
C ARG A 151 8.01 -7.34 8.48
N ALA A 152 7.15 -7.16 9.46
CA ALA A 152 6.62 -8.24 10.30
C ALA A 152 5.59 -9.13 9.57
N GLY A 153 5.16 -8.75 8.38
CA GLY A 153 4.06 -9.35 7.66
C GLY A 153 2.69 -8.92 8.19
N MET A 154 1.65 -9.61 7.74
CA MET A 154 0.28 -9.37 8.21
C MET A 154 0.03 -10.02 9.57
N HIS A 155 -0.87 -9.41 10.36
CA HIS A 155 -1.42 -10.08 11.53
C HIS A 155 -2.30 -11.26 11.09
N GLU A 156 -2.31 -12.33 11.87
CA GLU A 156 -3.10 -13.54 11.55
C GLU A 156 -4.59 -13.27 11.33
N ASP A 157 -5.16 -12.34 12.10
CA ASP A 157 -6.56 -11.93 11.93
C ASP A 157 -6.80 -11.26 10.56
N VAL A 158 -5.84 -10.46 10.05
CA VAL A 158 -5.95 -9.85 8.72
C VAL A 158 -5.89 -10.94 7.66
N VAL A 159 -4.99 -11.91 7.78
CA VAL A 159 -4.92 -13.06 6.87
C VAL A 159 -6.21 -13.86 6.89
N ALA A 160 -6.79 -14.08 8.09
CA ALA A 160 -8.09 -14.76 8.23
C ALA A 160 -9.22 -13.97 7.56
N ARG A 161 -9.23 -12.63 7.66
CA ARG A 161 -10.21 -11.78 6.95
C ARG A 161 -10.06 -11.86 5.44
N ILE A 162 -8.83 -11.84 4.92
CA ILE A 162 -8.55 -12.03 3.50
C ILE A 162 -9.05 -13.40 3.02
N HIS A 163 -8.81 -14.44 3.82
CA HIS A 163 -9.30 -15.79 3.53
C HIS A 163 -10.83 -15.84 3.46
N GLN A 164 -11.54 -15.16 4.38
CA GLN A 164 -13.00 -15.06 4.40
C GLN A 164 -13.53 -14.23 3.22
N LEU A 165 -12.90 -13.11 2.92
CA LEU A 165 -13.24 -12.21 1.81
C LEU A 165 -13.09 -12.91 0.45
N ALA A 166 -12.12 -13.82 0.36
CA ALA A 166 -11.88 -14.67 -0.79
C ALA A 166 -11.76 -13.94 -2.13
N PRO A 167 -10.95 -12.86 -2.23
CA PRO A 167 -10.77 -12.18 -3.51
C PRO A 167 -10.26 -13.17 -4.57
N PRO A 168 -10.71 -13.07 -5.85
CA PRO A 168 -10.24 -13.97 -6.91
C PRO A 168 -8.73 -13.94 -7.12
N ARG A 169 -8.07 -12.80 -6.81
CA ARG A 169 -6.63 -12.61 -6.95
C ARG A 169 -6.06 -11.80 -5.81
N ILE A 170 -4.87 -12.22 -5.36
CA ILE A 170 -4.07 -11.50 -4.35
C ILE A 170 -2.71 -11.18 -4.98
N VAL A 171 -2.25 -9.94 -4.85
CA VAL A 171 -0.88 -9.51 -5.14
C VAL A 171 -0.26 -9.07 -3.83
N TYR A 172 0.79 -9.76 -3.41
CA TYR A 172 1.45 -9.51 -2.14
C TYR A 172 2.85 -8.92 -2.37
N VAL A 173 3.02 -7.65 -2.09
CA VAL A 173 4.32 -6.96 -2.07
C VAL A 173 4.95 -7.14 -0.69
N SER A 174 6.26 -7.46 -0.60
CA SER A 174 6.92 -7.69 0.68
C SER A 174 8.42 -7.46 0.64
N CYS A 175 8.93 -6.75 1.62
CA CYS A 175 10.37 -6.62 1.88
C CYS A 175 10.96 -7.79 2.71
N ASN A 176 10.15 -8.80 3.06
CA ASN A 176 10.59 -9.94 3.88
C ASN A 176 9.96 -11.24 3.40
N PRO A 177 10.70 -12.07 2.63
CA PRO A 177 10.16 -13.31 2.08
C PRO A 177 9.77 -14.35 3.15
N ALA A 178 10.38 -14.30 4.34
CA ALA A 178 10.04 -15.25 5.41
C ALA A 178 8.65 -14.99 5.98
N THR A 179 8.30 -13.72 6.23
CA THR A 179 6.96 -13.37 6.70
C THR A 179 5.92 -13.50 5.60
N GLN A 180 6.27 -13.18 4.36
CA GLN A 180 5.41 -13.42 3.19
C GLN A 180 5.08 -14.92 3.05
N ALA A 181 6.09 -15.79 3.13
CA ALA A 181 5.87 -17.24 3.04
C ALA A 181 5.01 -17.77 4.20
N ARG A 182 5.18 -17.24 5.42
CA ARG A 182 4.32 -17.56 6.57
C ARG A 182 2.86 -17.21 6.27
N ASP A 183 2.60 -15.99 5.83
CA ASP A 183 1.25 -15.48 5.59
C ASP A 183 0.57 -16.23 4.43
N LEU A 184 1.31 -16.47 3.33
CA LEU A 184 0.83 -17.27 2.20
C LEU A 184 0.57 -18.72 2.60
N GLY A 185 1.37 -19.28 3.53
CA GLY A 185 1.14 -20.60 4.11
C GLY A 185 -0.22 -20.74 4.80
N MET A 186 -0.76 -19.66 5.35
CA MET A 186 -2.09 -19.62 5.98
C MET A 186 -3.24 -19.56 4.95
N LEU A 187 -2.93 -19.20 3.69
CA LEU A 187 -3.90 -19.09 2.58
C LEU A 187 -3.84 -20.29 1.61
N LYS A 188 -2.97 -21.25 1.83
CA LYS A 188 -2.61 -22.35 0.89
C LYS A 188 -3.74 -23.30 0.54
N ASP A 189 -4.78 -23.40 1.38
CA ASP A 189 -5.96 -24.25 1.15
C ASP A 189 -6.91 -23.64 0.10
N ARG A 190 -6.83 -22.34 -0.12
CA ARG A 190 -7.66 -21.60 -1.08
C ARG A 190 -6.90 -21.05 -2.26
N TYR A 191 -5.63 -20.69 -2.06
CA TYR A 191 -4.80 -20.04 -3.07
C TYR A 191 -3.57 -20.87 -3.41
N ARG A 192 -3.13 -20.75 -4.66
CA ARG A 192 -1.84 -21.24 -5.13
C ARG A 192 -0.97 -20.04 -5.52
N ILE A 193 0.32 -20.13 -5.27
CA ILE A 193 1.29 -19.17 -5.79
C ILE A 193 1.38 -19.36 -7.31
N ALA A 194 1.03 -18.33 -8.05
CA ALA A 194 1.08 -18.34 -9.51
C ALA A 194 2.38 -17.73 -10.04
N HIS A 195 2.91 -16.73 -9.35
CA HIS A 195 4.13 -16.03 -9.74
C HIS A 195 4.88 -15.53 -8.51
N VAL A 196 6.19 -15.39 -8.62
CA VAL A 196 7.05 -14.70 -7.64
C VAL A 196 8.09 -13.91 -8.41
N GLN A 197 8.07 -12.59 -8.22
CA GLN A 197 9.00 -11.67 -8.87
C GLN A 197 9.82 -10.91 -7.84
N PRO A 198 11.12 -11.17 -7.70
CA PRO A 198 12.00 -10.33 -6.91
C PRO A 198 12.28 -9.00 -7.63
N VAL A 199 12.36 -7.92 -6.86
CA VAL A 199 12.70 -6.58 -7.32
C VAL A 199 13.85 -6.05 -6.44
N ASP A 200 14.99 -5.77 -7.04
CA ASP A 200 16.16 -5.25 -6.34
C ASP A 200 16.02 -3.73 -6.10
N MET A 201 15.43 -3.38 -4.97
CA MET A 201 15.19 -1.98 -4.59
C MET A 201 16.47 -1.23 -4.24
N PHE A 202 17.51 -1.92 -3.73
CA PHE A 202 18.73 -1.31 -3.22
C PHE A 202 19.96 -2.18 -3.54
N ARG A 203 20.50 -2.06 -4.73
CA ARG A 203 21.57 -2.91 -5.31
C ARG A 203 22.83 -3.11 -4.46
N LEU A 204 23.05 -2.25 -3.47
CA LEU A 204 24.22 -2.34 -2.58
C LEU A 204 23.86 -2.90 -1.20
N THR A 205 22.65 -3.46 -1.05
CA THR A 205 22.18 -4.05 0.19
C THR A 205 21.66 -5.47 -0.07
N TYR A 206 21.34 -6.20 0.99
CA TYR A 206 20.68 -7.50 0.91
C TYR A 206 19.14 -7.41 0.89
N HIS A 207 18.61 -6.20 0.80
CA HIS A 207 17.16 -5.97 0.78
C HIS A 207 16.61 -6.13 -0.63
N VAL A 208 15.71 -7.10 -0.79
CA VAL A 208 14.99 -7.38 -2.04
C VAL A 208 13.50 -7.38 -1.72
N GLU A 209 12.73 -6.69 -2.53
CA GLU A 209 11.27 -6.77 -2.50
C GLU A 209 10.80 -7.97 -3.34
N TYR A 210 9.67 -8.54 -2.96
CA TYR A 210 9.03 -9.66 -3.66
C TYR A 210 7.58 -9.31 -3.95
N VAL A 211 7.17 -9.56 -5.18
CA VAL A 211 5.78 -9.42 -5.60
C VAL A 211 5.24 -10.77 -6.03
#